data_48336ad1457d7588e8d676f86e3a7716
#
_entry.id   48336ad1457d7588e8d676f86e3a7716
#
_cell.length_a   1.000
_cell.length_b   1.000
_cell.length_c   1.000
_cell.angle_alpha   90.00
_cell.angle_beta   90.00
_cell.angle_gamma   90.00
#
_symmetry.space_group_name_H-M   'P 1'
#
loop_
_entity.id
_entity.type
_entity.pdbx_description
1 polymer ?
#
loop_
_entity_poly.entity_id
_entity_poly.type
_entity_poly.pdbx_seq_one_letter_code
_entity_poly.pdbx_strand_id
1 'polypeptide(L)'
;MNAPVKLSPEQRDSHVFGYQIDKKRYGWLLSPALPAIGIGILAGYHFGPKLTKKVFALGGPLLLHIIIPTVDALVGADDNNPTDDDIKVLVNDPYYDRIVKLFIPLQMAANVFAGYVVTRKDVSFLDQILLGISMGAINGVGVNTAHELSHRPNKADHYWSHATLMPLAYNHFRIEHPYGHHKRAATPEDPASSKMGESFYEFWPRTVFGGLKSAIEIEEKRLKRKGLSFFSKENELFHGWAMSAGFHAGMVSLFGKKVTPYLLTQAFYGVSLFEVINYIEHYGLKREQKADGGYARTMPEHSWNNNNIVTNLFLYQLQRHSDHHAYPTRPFQALRHFDEAPELPSGYATMLIPALIPRLWFKMMDKRVFEHYDGDLSKANISAKRRGRIFKKFGLTDA
;
A
#
# COMPACT_ATOMS: atom_id res chain seq x y z
N MET A 1 -0.46 -13.14 -26.21
CA MET A 1 0.63 -13.70 -25.39
C MET A 1 1.85 -13.83 -26.27
N ASN A 2 2.81 -12.92 -26.12
CA ASN A 2 4.06 -13.02 -26.87
C ASN A 2 4.93 -14.09 -26.23
N ALA A 3 5.53 -14.97 -27.04
CA ALA A 3 6.43 -16.01 -26.57
C ALA A 3 7.59 -15.39 -25.75
N PRO A 4 8.07 -16.08 -24.70
CA PRO A 4 9.18 -15.58 -23.89
C PRO A 4 10.41 -15.37 -24.78
N VAL A 5 10.98 -14.17 -24.73
CA VAL A 5 12.22 -13.84 -25.44
C VAL A 5 13.32 -14.73 -24.87
N LYS A 6 13.91 -15.59 -25.70
CA LYS A 6 15.09 -16.39 -25.33
C LYS A 6 16.28 -15.45 -25.22
N LEU A 7 16.67 -15.15 -24.00
CA LEU A 7 17.90 -14.39 -23.72
C LEU A 7 19.13 -15.20 -24.16
N SER A 8 20.12 -14.52 -24.75
CA SER A 8 21.42 -15.14 -25.06
C SER A 8 22.13 -15.60 -23.79
N PRO A 9 23.13 -16.51 -23.87
CA PRO A 9 23.93 -16.93 -22.71
C PRO A 9 24.56 -15.76 -21.95
N GLU A 10 25.00 -14.70 -22.66
CA GLU A 10 25.57 -13.47 -22.09
C GLU A 10 24.51 -12.61 -21.39
N GLN A 11 23.28 -12.65 -21.85
CA GLN A 11 22.12 -11.99 -21.19
C GLN A 11 21.63 -12.76 -19.95
N ARG A 12 22.11 -14.01 -19.74
CA ARG A 12 21.78 -14.83 -18.56
C ARG A 12 22.74 -14.61 -17.39
N ASP A 13 23.86 -13.92 -17.60
CA ASP A 13 24.73 -13.53 -16.48
C ASP A 13 24.14 -12.31 -15.77
N SER A 14 23.01 -12.62 -15.10
CA SER A 14 21.96 -11.69 -14.66
C SER A 14 22.42 -10.63 -13.66
N HIS A 15 23.50 -10.86 -12.91
CA HIS A 15 23.92 -9.93 -11.86
C HIS A 15 24.53 -8.65 -12.41
N VAL A 16 25.41 -8.75 -13.42
CA VAL A 16 26.08 -7.58 -14.01
C VAL A 16 25.14 -6.86 -14.97
N PHE A 17 24.41 -7.62 -15.80
CA PHE A 17 23.50 -7.05 -16.80
C PHE A 17 22.28 -6.36 -16.17
N GLY A 18 21.68 -6.97 -15.14
CA GLY A 18 20.57 -6.36 -14.40
C GLY A 18 20.94 -5.04 -13.71
N TYR A 19 22.19 -4.88 -13.23
CA TYR A 19 22.67 -3.63 -12.64
C TYR A 19 22.90 -2.53 -13.68
N GLN A 20 23.30 -2.87 -14.91
CA GLN A 20 23.47 -1.89 -15.98
C GLN A 20 22.12 -1.27 -16.41
N ILE A 21 21.04 -2.06 -16.39
CA ILE A 21 19.68 -1.64 -16.75
C ILE A 21 19.00 -0.94 -15.56
N ASP A 22 19.09 -1.51 -14.37
CA ASP A 22 18.50 -0.95 -13.14
C ASP A 22 19.59 -0.60 -12.14
N LYS A 23 20.04 0.64 -12.15
CA LYS A 23 21.03 1.18 -11.19
C LYS A 23 20.54 1.11 -9.74
N LYS A 24 19.21 1.03 -9.52
CA LYS A 24 18.57 0.90 -8.21
C LYS A 24 18.43 -0.56 -7.76
N ARG A 25 18.90 -1.54 -8.55
CA ARG A 25 18.69 -2.97 -8.34
C ARG A 25 18.86 -3.41 -6.88
N TYR A 26 19.96 -3.07 -6.25
CA TYR A 26 20.23 -3.44 -4.86
C TYR A 26 19.49 -2.57 -3.85
N GLY A 27 19.02 -1.40 -4.24
CA GLY A 27 18.18 -0.53 -3.43
C GLY A 27 16.82 -1.16 -3.09
N TRP A 28 16.30 -2.02 -3.96
CA TRP A 28 15.03 -2.73 -3.72
C TRP A 28 15.07 -3.67 -2.51
N LEU A 29 16.26 -4.01 -2.01
CA LEU A 29 16.43 -4.75 -0.75
C LEU A 29 15.96 -3.95 0.47
N LEU A 30 15.78 -2.63 0.37
CA LEU A 30 15.24 -1.82 1.46
C LEU A 30 13.82 -2.25 1.84
N SER A 31 12.99 -2.67 0.89
CA SER A 31 11.63 -3.14 1.20
C SER A 31 11.65 -4.42 2.07
N PRO A 32 12.27 -5.56 1.68
CA PRO A 32 12.35 -6.73 2.54
C PRO A 32 13.26 -6.53 3.77
N ALA A 33 14.09 -5.49 3.83
CA ALA A 33 14.83 -5.14 5.04
C ALA A 33 13.94 -4.56 6.15
N LEU A 34 12.75 -4.04 5.84
CA LEU A 34 11.85 -3.47 6.86
C LEU A 34 11.50 -4.42 7.99
N PRO A 35 11.09 -5.68 7.77
CA PRO A 35 10.88 -6.63 8.85
C PRO A 35 12.15 -6.92 9.65
N ALA A 36 13.33 -6.95 9.02
CA ALA A 36 14.60 -7.10 9.71
C ALA A 36 14.92 -5.87 10.59
N ILE A 37 14.62 -4.66 10.13
CA ILE A 37 14.67 -3.44 10.93
C ILE A 37 13.71 -3.56 12.12
N GLY A 38 12.50 -4.11 11.91
CA GLY A 38 11.54 -4.41 12.97
C GLY A 38 12.12 -5.35 14.03
N ILE A 39 12.81 -6.41 13.62
CA ILE A 39 13.54 -7.29 14.55
C ILE A 39 14.61 -6.48 15.31
N GLY A 40 15.35 -5.61 14.64
CA GLY A 40 16.33 -4.73 15.28
C GLY A 40 15.70 -3.78 16.32
N ILE A 41 14.55 -3.19 16.01
CA ILE A 41 13.76 -2.35 16.94
C ILE A 41 13.36 -3.15 18.19
N LEU A 42 12.83 -4.35 17.98
CA LEU A 42 12.40 -5.24 19.08
C LEU A 42 13.60 -5.70 19.93
N ALA A 43 14.72 -6.03 19.29
CA ALA A 43 15.95 -6.41 19.98
C ALA A 43 16.53 -5.25 20.79
N GLY A 44 16.56 -4.05 20.21
CA GLY A 44 16.99 -2.83 20.91
C GLY A 44 16.09 -2.50 22.12
N TYR A 45 14.78 -2.71 21.99
CA TYR A 45 13.86 -2.60 23.13
C TYR A 45 14.14 -3.67 24.20
N HIS A 46 14.35 -4.92 23.79
CA HIS A 46 14.47 -6.05 24.70
C HIS A 46 15.81 -6.08 25.43
N PHE A 47 16.92 -5.92 24.69
CA PHE A 47 18.29 -6.05 25.21
C PHE A 47 18.94 -4.71 25.57
N GLY A 48 18.40 -3.60 25.08
CA GLY A 48 18.96 -2.26 25.28
C GLY A 48 18.76 -1.70 26.70
N PRO A 49 19.51 -0.64 27.03
CA PRO A 49 19.37 0.06 28.31
C PRO A 49 17.96 0.61 28.53
N LYS A 50 17.54 0.74 29.80
CA LYS A 50 16.21 1.29 30.14
C LYS A 50 15.95 2.67 29.50
N LEU A 51 16.99 3.51 29.40
CA LEU A 51 16.90 4.86 28.85
C LEU A 51 16.48 4.86 27.37
N THR A 52 16.90 3.86 26.57
CA THR A 52 16.62 3.78 25.11
C THR A 52 15.35 3.03 24.78
N LYS A 53 14.74 2.29 25.77
CA LYS A 53 13.56 1.46 25.49
C LYS A 53 12.40 2.20 24.80
N LYS A 54 12.10 3.43 25.24
CA LYS A 54 11.01 4.23 24.63
C LYS A 54 11.31 4.66 23.19
N VAL A 55 12.58 4.95 22.89
CA VAL A 55 13.02 5.26 21.52
C VAL A 55 12.81 4.05 20.62
N PHE A 56 13.21 2.87 21.05
CA PHE A 56 12.98 1.64 20.29
C PHE A 56 11.48 1.30 20.20
N ALA A 57 10.71 1.50 21.26
CA ALA A 57 9.26 1.27 21.23
C ALA A 57 8.54 2.15 20.18
N LEU A 58 9.09 3.33 19.86
CA LEU A 58 8.61 4.24 18.80
C LEU A 58 9.40 4.09 17.49
N GLY A 59 10.26 3.10 17.36
CA GLY A 59 11.19 2.96 16.23
C GLY A 59 10.50 2.91 14.86
N GLY A 60 9.35 2.26 14.74
CA GLY A 60 8.57 2.21 13.50
C GLY A 60 8.05 3.60 13.08
N PRO A 61 7.33 4.33 13.91
CA PRO A 61 6.94 5.72 13.63
C PRO A 61 8.14 6.65 13.35
N LEU A 62 9.22 6.55 14.09
CA LEU A 62 10.43 7.35 13.85
C LEU A 62 11.02 7.04 12.46
N LEU A 63 11.10 5.78 12.09
CA LEU A 63 11.55 5.37 10.75
C LEU A 63 10.65 5.97 9.66
N LEU A 64 9.34 5.79 9.78
CA LEU A 64 8.38 6.11 8.74
C LEU A 64 8.11 7.61 8.60
N HIS A 65 8.01 8.35 9.72
CA HIS A 65 7.59 9.75 9.70
C HIS A 65 8.74 10.76 9.82
N ILE A 66 9.95 10.30 10.17
CA ILE A 66 11.12 11.18 10.33
C ILE A 66 12.26 10.72 9.43
N ILE A 67 12.74 9.49 9.59
CA ILE A 67 13.96 9.04 8.91
C ILE A 67 13.74 8.95 7.40
N ILE A 68 12.71 8.21 6.94
CA ILE A 68 12.44 8.06 5.51
C ILE A 68 12.17 9.42 4.83
N PRO A 69 11.29 10.31 5.35
CA PRO A 69 11.08 11.63 4.76
C PRO A 69 12.35 12.48 4.71
N THR A 70 13.19 12.43 5.75
CA THR A 70 14.44 13.18 5.79
C THR A 70 15.42 12.68 4.73
N VAL A 71 15.58 11.36 4.61
CA VAL A 71 16.47 10.77 3.61
C VAL A 71 15.93 11.00 2.19
N ASP A 72 14.60 10.91 1.97
CA ASP A 72 13.97 11.27 0.70
C ASP A 72 14.29 12.71 0.28
N ALA A 73 14.20 13.65 1.22
CA ALA A 73 14.51 15.05 0.94
C ALA A 73 16.00 15.28 0.59
N LEU A 74 16.89 14.46 1.13
CA LEU A 74 18.35 14.54 0.86
C LEU A 74 18.74 13.84 -0.45
N VAL A 75 18.10 12.72 -0.77
CA VAL A 75 18.42 11.90 -1.96
C VAL A 75 17.70 12.44 -3.21
N GLY A 76 16.48 12.96 -3.05
CA GLY A 76 15.69 13.53 -4.13
C GLY A 76 14.85 12.52 -4.90
N ALA A 77 14.47 12.91 -6.12
CA ALA A 77 13.57 12.18 -7.00
C ALA A 77 14.31 11.61 -8.23
N ASP A 78 13.71 10.61 -8.89
CA ASP A 78 14.20 10.02 -10.13
C ASP A 78 13.05 9.81 -11.11
N ASP A 79 12.96 10.66 -12.12
CA ASP A 79 11.91 10.66 -13.16
C ASP A 79 12.29 9.78 -14.36
N ASN A 80 13.47 9.13 -14.33
CA ASN A 80 13.91 8.27 -15.42
C ASN A 80 13.02 7.05 -15.58
N ASN A 81 12.72 6.74 -16.83
CA ASN A 81 11.94 5.58 -17.24
C ASN A 81 12.82 4.49 -17.83
N PRO A 82 12.53 3.21 -17.58
CA PRO A 82 13.12 2.13 -18.34
C PRO A 82 12.64 2.20 -19.81
N THR A 83 13.52 1.87 -20.76
CA THR A 83 13.16 1.72 -22.17
C THR A 83 12.29 0.48 -22.38
N ASP A 84 11.65 0.35 -23.54
CA ASP A 84 10.85 -0.84 -23.86
C ASP A 84 11.70 -2.12 -23.90
N ASP A 85 12.96 -2.02 -24.27
CA ASP A 85 13.89 -3.17 -24.26
C ASP A 85 14.34 -3.50 -22.83
N ASP A 86 14.60 -2.50 -21.99
CA ASP A 86 14.88 -2.71 -20.58
C ASP A 86 13.71 -3.44 -19.88
N ILE A 87 12.47 -3.03 -20.16
CA ILE A 87 11.27 -3.65 -19.59
C ILE A 87 11.23 -5.16 -19.92
N LYS A 88 11.54 -5.54 -21.17
CA LYS A 88 11.56 -6.96 -21.58
C LYS A 88 12.54 -7.80 -20.73
N VAL A 89 13.65 -7.20 -20.31
CA VAL A 89 14.65 -7.86 -19.47
C VAL A 89 14.18 -7.86 -18.01
N LEU A 90 13.77 -6.70 -17.49
CA LEU A 90 13.39 -6.52 -16.09
C LEU A 90 12.21 -7.42 -15.67
N VAL A 91 11.20 -7.59 -16.52
CA VAL A 91 10.02 -8.42 -16.20
C VAL A 91 10.32 -9.92 -16.15
N ASN A 92 11.42 -10.36 -16.77
CA ASN A 92 11.85 -11.76 -16.80
C ASN A 92 12.96 -12.07 -15.79
N ASP A 93 13.46 -11.08 -15.04
CA ASP A 93 14.53 -11.30 -14.06
C ASP A 93 13.95 -11.83 -12.73
N PRO A 94 14.32 -13.07 -12.34
CA PRO A 94 13.80 -13.70 -11.12
C PRO A 94 14.29 -13.01 -9.83
N TYR A 95 15.25 -12.10 -9.90
CA TYR A 95 15.73 -11.33 -8.76
C TYR A 95 14.59 -10.54 -8.10
N TYR A 96 13.76 -9.86 -8.89
CA TYR A 96 12.67 -9.03 -8.38
C TYR A 96 11.55 -9.86 -7.74
N ASP A 97 11.26 -11.03 -8.29
CA ASP A 97 10.34 -11.99 -7.67
C ASP A 97 10.83 -12.45 -6.29
N ARG A 98 12.11 -12.80 -6.20
CA ARG A 98 12.74 -13.24 -4.93
C ARG A 98 12.73 -12.14 -3.87
N ILE A 99 12.99 -10.88 -4.26
CA ILE A 99 12.96 -9.75 -3.32
C ILE A 99 11.58 -9.56 -2.72
N VAL A 100 10.53 -9.56 -3.53
CA VAL A 100 9.16 -9.44 -3.04
C VAL A 100 8.83 -10.57 -2.05
N LYS A 101 9.17 -11.81 -2.40
CA LYS A 101 8.90 -12.98 -1.55
C LYS A 101 9.75 -13.04 -0.28
N LEU A 102 10.96 -12.46 -0.29
CA LEU A 102 11.85 -12.41 0.89
C LEU A 102 11.23 -11.64 2.06
N PHE A 103 10.39 -10.64 1.78
CA PHE A 103 9.69 -9.89 2.81
C PHE A 103 8.91 -10.81 3.77
N ILE A 104 8.27 -11.84 3.25
CA ILE A 104 7.26 -12.64 3.97
C ILE A 104 7.85 -13.45 5.12
N PRO A 105 8.89 -14.30 4.93
CA PRO A 105 9.48 -15.04 6.04
C PRO A 105 10.10 -14.09 7.09
N LEU A 106 10.67 -12.97 6.67
CA LEU A 106 11.20 -11.96 7.59
C LEU A 106 10.08 -11.30 8.40
N GLN A 107 8.94 -10.99 7.78
CA GLN A 107 7.75 -10.46 8.46
C GLN A 107 7.22 -11.46 9.50
N MET A 108 7.13 -12.74 9.14
CA MET A 108 6.69 -13.77 10.09
C MET A 108 7.64 -13.91 11.27
N ALA A 109 8.95 -13.95 11.02
CA ALA A 109 9.96 -13.97 12.08
C ALA A 109 9.86 -12.75 13.00
N ALA A 110 9.68 -11.55 12.42
CA ALA A 110 9.52 -10.31 13.18
C ALA A 110 8.27 -10.35 14.08
N ASN A 111 7.13 -10.83 13.56
CA ASN A 111 5.89 -10.92 14.35
C ASN A 111 5.99 -11.97 15.48
N VAL A 112 6.62 -13.11 15.24
CA VAL A 112 6.86 -14.13 16.29
C VAL A 112 7.80 -13.58 17.36
N PHE A 113 8.87 -12.91 16.96
CA PHE A 113 9.79 -12.27 17.92
C PHE A 113 9.10 -11.13 18.70
N ALA A 114 8.22 -10.37 18.05
CA ALA A 114 7.39 -9.36 18.73
C ALA A 114 6.51 -10.01 19.81
N GLY A 115 5.83 -11.12 19.49
CA GLY A 115 5.04 -11.88 20.47
C GLY A 115 5.85 -12.28 21.72
N TYR A 116 7.07 -12.76 21.48
CA TYR A 116 8.00 -13.08 22.58
C TYR A 116 8.34 -11.83 23.42
N VAL A 117 8.73 -10.73 22.77
CA VAL A 117 9.15 -9.51 23.47
C VAL A 117 8.01 -8.89 24.27
N VAL A 118 6.83 -8.68 23.64
CA VAL A 118 5.72 -7.95 24.29
C VAL A 118 5.08 -8.71 25.46
N THR A 119 5.29 -10.01 25.54
CA THR A 119 4.74 -10.83 26.64
C THR A 119 5.68 -11.00 27.82
N ARG A 120 6.88 -10.44 27.78
CA ARG A 120 7.81 -10.44 28.91
C ARG A 120 7.20 -9.73 30.14
N LYS A 121 7.61 -10.15 31.35
CA LYS A 121 7.05 -9.64 32.59
C LYS A 121 7.31 -8.15 32.84
N ASP A 122 8.43 -7.66 32.35
CA ASP A 122 8.89 -6.26 32.49
C ASP A 122 8.31 -5.31 31.42
N VAL A 123 7.52 -5.80 30.46
CA VAL A 123 6.88 -4.98 29.42
C VAL A 123 5.52 -4.47 29.93
N SER A 124 5.39 -3.15 30.03
CA SER A 124 4.14 -2.49 30.43
C SER A 124 3.08 -2.57 29.31
N PHE A 125 1.81 -2.37 29.68
CA PHE A 125 0.72 -2.28 28.70
C PHE A 125 0.97 -1.17 27.66
N LEU A 126 1.46 -0.01 28.11
CA LEU A 126 1.80 1.09 27.20
C LEU A 126 2.89 0.68 26.20
N ASP A 127 3.92 -0.04 26.65
CA ASP A 127 4.97 -0.51 25.76
C ASP A 127 4.46 -1.56 24.76
N GLN A 128 3.50 -2.39 25.12
CA GLN A 128 2.83 -3.30 24.19
C GLN A 128 2.13 -2.51 23.07
N ILE A 129 1.44 -1.42 23.41
CA ILE A 129 0.80 -0.54 22.44
C ILE A 129 1.83 0.15 21.55
N LEU A 130 2.90 0.74 22.09
CA LEU A 130 3.94 1.42 21.32
C LEU A 130 4.69 0.47 20.37
N LEU A 131 5.03 -0.74 20.84
CA LEU A 131 5.61 -1.79 20.00
C LEU A 131 4.61 -2.30 18.96
N GLY A 132 3.31 -2.35 19.30
CA GLY A 132 2.24 -2.64 18.35
C GLY A 132 2.15 -1.58 17.24
N ILE A 133 2.25 -0.30 17.59
CA ILE A 133 2.32 0.79 16.60
C ILE A 133 3.56 0.64 15.71
N SER A 134 4.73 0.34 16.30
CA SER A 134 5.97 0.17 15.53
C SER A 134 5.91 -1.01 14.56
N MET A 135 5.42 -2.15 15.00
CA MET A 135 5.25 -3.31 14.12
C MET A 135 4.09 -3.14 13.15
N GLY A 136 3.06 -2.40 13.54
CA GLY A 136 1.97 -1.99 12.65
C GLY A 136 2.46 -1.12 11.49
N ALA A 137 3.42 -0.22 11.74
CA ALA A 137 4.06 0.56 10.67
C ALA A 137 4.75 -0.36 9.64
N ILE A 138 5.50 -1.36 10.11
CA ILE A 138 6.21 -2.32 9.25
C ILE A 138 5.24 -3.23 8.50
N ASN A 139 4.23 -3.79 9.20
CA ASN A 139 3.22 -4.64 8.59
C ASN A 139 2.31 -3.87 7.62
N GLY A 140 2.03 -2.59 7.89
CA GLY A 140 1.28 -1.71 7.01
C GLY A 140 2.00 -1.45 5.69
N VAL A 141 3.32 -1.18 5.73
CA VAL A 141 4.14 -1.12 4.51
C VAL A 141 4.17 -2.47 3.79
N GLY A 142 4.12 -3.58 4.53
CA GLY A 142 4.01 -4.94 3.98
C GLY A 142 2.78 -5.18 3.12
N VAL A 143 1.70 -4.41 3.28
CA VAL A 143 0.54 -4.49 2.37
C VAL A 143 0.96 -4.26 0.93
N ASN A 144 1.99 -3.44 0.68
CA ASN A 144 2.51 -3.23 -0.67
C ASN A 144 3.17 -4.50 -1.27
N THR A 145 3.80 -5.35 -0.45
CA THR A 145 4.23 -6.69 -0.89
C THR A 145 3.04 -7.55 -1.31
N ALA A 146 1.96 -7.53 -0.53
CA ALA A 146 0.73 -8.24 -0.86
C ALA A 146 0.05 -7.68 -2.12
N HIS A 147 0.10 -6.37 -2.31
CA HIS A 147 -0.38 -5.65 -3.48
C HIS A 147 0.31 -6.14 -4.76
N GLU A 148 1.64 -6.10 -4.80
CA GLU A 148 2.44 -6.59 -5.93
C GLU A 148 2.12 -8.07 -6.27
N LEU A 149 1.98 -8.93 -5.26
CA LEU A 149 1.66 -10.35 -5.43
C LEU A 149 0.20 -10.58 -5.88
N SER A 150 -0.73 -9.70 -5.51
CA SER A 150 -2.15 -9.85 -5.83
C SER A 150 -2.46 -9.62 -7.32
N HIS A 151 -1.62 -8.87 -8.02
CA HIS A 151 -1.74 -8.61 -9.45
C HIS A 151 -1.18 -9.71 -10.35
N ARG A 152 -0.46 -10.66 -9.76
CA ARG A 152 0.14 -11.76 -10.52
C ARG A 152 -0.87 -12.86 -10.82
N PRO A 153 -0.80 -13.53 -11.98
CA PRO A 153 -1.75 -14.56 -12.36
C PRO A 153 -1.55 -15.90 -11.61
N ASN A 154 -0.40 -16.08 -10.94
CA ASN A 154 -0.05 -17.34 -10.28
C ASN A 154 -0.80 -17.50 -8.95
N LYS A 155 -1.51 -18.62 -8.78
CA LYS A 155 -2.23 -18.93 -7.53
C LYS A 155 -1.33 -18.99 -6.30
N ALA A 156 -0.08 -19.44 -6.44
CA ALA A 156 0.86 -19.46 -5.31
C ALA A 156 1.16 -18.03 -4.81
N ASP A 157 1.26 -17.05 -5.71
CA ASP A 157 1.47 -15.64 -5.34
C ASP A 157 0.25 -15.07 -4.61
N HIS A 158 -0.96 -15.55 -4.91
CA HIS A 158 -2.16 -15.19 -4.15
C HIS A 158 -2.10 -15.69 -2.69
N TYR A 159 -1.59 -16.90 -2.45
CA TYR A 159 -1.39 -17.41 -1.10
C TYR A 159 -0.28 -16.63 -0.36
N TRP A 160 0.80 -16.26 -1.05
CA TRP A 160 1.83 -15.38 -0.49
C TRP A 160 1.28 -13.99 -0.14
N SER A 161 0.40 -13.43 -0.98
CA SER A 161 -0.33 -12.19 -0.66
C SER A 161 -1.16 -12.33 0.61
N HIS A 162 -1.94 -13.42 0.72
CA HIS A 162 -2.69 -13.70 1.96
C HIS A 162 -1.78 -13.85 3.18
N ALA A 163 -0.62 -14.53 3.05
CA ALA A 163 0.34 -14.68 4.12
C ALA A 163 0.87 -13.34 4.63
N THR A 164 1.15 -12.41 3.72
CA THR A 164 1.60 -11.05 4.07
C THR A 164 0.51 -10.26 4.80
N LEU A 165 -0.76 -10.46 4.45
CA LEU A 165 -1.90 -9.76 5.05
C LEU A 165 -2.40 -10.37 6.38
N MET A 166 -1.98 -11.61 6.71
CA MET A 166 -2.43 -12.31 7.93
C MET A 166 -2.29 -11.50 9.21
N PRO A 167 -1.14 -10.82 9.49
CA PRO A 167 -0.97 -10.09 10.73
C PRO A 167 -1.95 -8.93 10.90
N LEU A 168 -2.42 -8.37 9.77
CA LEU A 168 -3.35 -7.24 9.75
C LEU A 168 -4.81 -7.68 9.74
N ALA A 169 -5.11 -8.96 9.50
CA ALA A 169 -6.45 -9.50 9.25
C ALA A 169 -7.19 -8.77 8.11
N TYR A 170 -6.44 -8.31 7.08
CA TYR A 170 -6.95 -7.49 5.97
C TYR A 170 -6.98 -8.24 4.64
N ASN A 171 -7.22 -9.55 4.68
CA ASN A 171 -7.07 -10.47 3.54
C ASN A 171 -8.07 -10.24 2.40
N HIS A 172 -9.19 -9.56 2.65
CA HIS A 172 -10.14 -9.20 1.60
C HIS A 172 -9.54 -8.21 0.57
N PHE A 173 -8.51 -7.46 0.94
CA PHE A 173 -7.75 -6.59 0.05
C PHE A 173 -7.25 -7.32 -1.20
N ARG A 174 -6.78 -8.56 -1.07
CA ARG A 174 -6.30 -9.37 -2.20
C ARG A 174 -7.37 -9.56 -3.30
N ILE A 175 -8.65 -9.51 -2.96
CA ILE A 175 -9.76 -9.62 -3.91
C ILE A 175 -10.25 -8.23 -4.33
N GLU A 176 -10.46 -7.38 -3.33
CA GLU A 176 -11.02 -6.05 -3.56
C GLU A 176 -10.11 -5.20 -4.45
N HIS A 177 -8.80 -5.15 -4.16
CA HIS A 177 -7.88 -4.27 -4.85
C HIS A 177 -7.83 -4.55 -6.38
N PRO A 178 -7.46 -5.74 -6.88
CA PRO A 178 -7.35 -5.97 -8.31
C PRO A 178 -8.70 -6.08 -9.03
N TYR A 179 -9.76 -6.55 -8.37
CA TYR A 179 -11.04 -6.82 -9.03
C TYR A 179 -12.13 -5.79 -8.73
N GLY A 180 -11.95 -4.96 -7.71
CA GLY A 180 -12.86 -3.90 -7.29
C GLY A 180 -12.27 -2.52 -7.55
N HIS A 181 -11.27 -2.13 -6.76
CA HIS A 181 -10.61 -0.83 -6.82
C HIS A 181 -10.07 -0.50 -8.22
N HIS A 182 -9.24 -1.34 -8.84
CA HIS A 182 -8.70 -1.09 -10.19
C HIS A 182 -9.77 -0.89 -11.26
N LYS A 183 -10.95 -1.48 -11.11
CA LYS A 183 -12.07 -1.25 -12.03
C LYS A 183 -12.76 0.08 -11.79
N ARG A 184 -12.78 0.56 -10.55
CA ARG A 184 -13.55 1.72 -10.10
C ARG A 184 -12.70 2.89 -9.63
N ALA A 185 -11.38 2.75 -9.55
CA ALA A 185 -10.48 3.82 -9.12
C ALA A 185 -10.81 5.15 -9.79
N ALA A 186 -10.74 6.23 -9.04
CA ALA A 186 -11.15 7.56 -9.47
C ALA A 186 -12.62 7.63 -9.96
N THR A 187 -13.53 6.89 -9.33
CA THR A 187 -14.98 7.06 -9.50
C THR A 187 -15.66 7.22 -8.14
N PRO A 188 -16.85 7.83 -8.08
CA PRO A 188 -17.63 7.92 -6.84
C PRO A 188 -18.06 6.57 -6.25
N GLU A 189 -18.04 5.49 -7.06
CA GLU A 189 -18.43 4.14 -6.69
C GLU A 189 -17.33 3.36 -5.96
N ASP A 190 -16.09 3.83 -6.06
CA ASP A 190 -14.95 3.18 -5.43
C ASP A 190 -14.83 3.57 -3.95
N PRO A 191 -14.86 2.60 -3.02
CA PRO A 191 -14.65 2.88 -1.60
C PRO A 191 -13.27 3.48 -1.30
N ALA A 192 -12.25 3.16 -2.09
CA ALA A 192 -10.87 3.58 -1.89
C ALA A 192 -10.51 4.88 -2.61
N SER A 193 -11.41 5.47 -3.41
CA SER A 193 -11.19 6.80 -4.02
C SER A 193 -11.73 7.90 -3.11
N SER A 194 -10.82 8.71 -2.55
CA SER A 194 -11.16 9.79 -1.63
C SER A 194 -11.68 11.02 -2.38
N LYS A 195 -12.57 11.77 -1.73
CA LYS A 195 -13.24 12.92 -2.33
C LYS A 195 -12.58 14.22 -1.90
N MET A 196 -12.51 15.20 -2.78
CA MET A 196 -12.10 16.56 -2.43
C MET A 196 -12.94 17.08 -1.27
N GLY A 197 -12.29 17.54 -0.21
CA GLY A 197 -12.93 17.99 1.02
C GLY A 197 -13.39 16.87 1.98
N GLU A 198 -13.22 15.60 1.66
CA GLU A 198 -13.42 14.49 2.60
C GLU A 198 -12.18 14.35 3.50
N SER A 199 -12.37 14.31 4.81
CA SER A 199 -11.25 14.05 5.74
C SER A 199 -10.90 12.56 5.78
N PHE A 200 -9.65 12.24 6.17
CA PHE A 200 -9.26 10.85 6.38
C PHE A 200 -10.18 10.11 7.38
N TYR A 201 -10.66 10.79 8.40
CA TYR A 201 -11.55 10.21 9.41
C TYR A 201 -12.96 9.89 8.89
N GLU A 202 -13.42 10.57 7.83
CA GLU A 202 -14.67 10.24 7.11
C GLU A 202 -14.40 9.15 6.05
N PHE A 203 -13.24 9.17 5.41
CA PHE A 203 -12.82 8.21 4.41
C PHE A 203 -12.57 6.83 5.02
N TRP A 204 -11.85 6.74 6.14
CA TRP A 204 -11.40 5.48 6.75
C TRP A 204 -12.52 4.45 6.96
N PRO A 205 -13.63 4.75 7.65
CA PRO A 205 -14.71 3.77 7.81
C PRO A 205 -15.37 3.41 6.47
N ARG A 206 -15.44 4.35 5.53
CA ARG A 206 -16.02 4.11 4.21
C ARG A 206 -15.17 3.13 3.41
N THR A 207 -13.87 3.32 3.38
CA THR A 207 -12.96 2.46 2.62
C THR A 207 -12.84 1.07 3.25
N VAL A 208 -12.64 0.97 4.56
CA VAL A 208 -12.46 -0.33 5.26
C VAL A 208 -13.71 -1.21 5.14
N PHE A 209 -14.87 -0.68 5.49
CA PHE A 209 -16.12 -1.47 5.43
C PHE A 209 -16.65 -1.60 4.00
N GLY A 210 -16.48 -0.58 3.17
CA GLY A 210 -16.84 -0.61 1.76
C GLY A 210 -16.01 -1.60 0.97
N GLY A 211 -14.69 -1.64 1.22
CA GLY A 211 -13.77 -2.60 0.61
C GLY A 211 -14.10 -4.04 0.98
N LEU A 212 -14.39 -4.30 2.26
CA LEU A 212 -14.85 -5.63 2.71
C LEU A 212 -16.14 -6.06 2.01
N LYS A 213 -17.14 -5.17 1.98
CA LYS A 213 -18.40 -5.42 1.28
C LYS A 213 -18.17 -5.70 -0.20
N SER A 214 -17.36 -4.88 -0.85
CA SER A 214 -16.99 -5.05 -2.26
C SER A 214 -16.33 -6.40 -2.52
N ALA A 215 -15.38 -6.82 -1.68
CA ALA A 215 -14.72 -8.11 -1.81
C ALA A 215 -15.72 -9.29 -1.71
N ILE A 216 -16.67 -9.21 -0.76
CA ILE A 216 -17.73 -10.22 -0.61
C ILE A 216 -18.58 -10.30 -1.87
N GLU A 217 -19.04 -9.17 -2.40
CA GLU A 217 -19.87 -9.11 -3.62
C GLU A 217 -19.11 -9.63 -4.86
N ILE A 218 -17.83 -9.31 -4.98
CA ILE A 218 -16.96 -9.77 -6.08
C ILE A 218 -16.83 -11.29 -6.02
N GLU A 219 -16.54 -11.81 -4.84
CA GLU A 219 -16.33 -13.25 -4.65
C GLU A 219 -17.63 -14.05 -4.83
N GLU A 220 -18.74 -13.54 -4.32
CA GLU A 220 -20.06 -14.13 -4.54
C GLU A 220 -20.40 -14.23 -6.03
N LYS A 221 -20.20 -13.13 -6.79
CA LYS A 221 -20.40 -13.12 -8.25
C LYS A 221 -19.46 -14.10 -8.97
N ARG A 222 -18.20 -14.23 -8.50
CA ARG A 222 -17.23 -15.18 -9.05
C ARG A 222 -17.69 -16.63 -8.86
N LEU A 223 -18.09 -16.98 -7.65
CA LEU A 223 -18.56 -18.32 -7.30
C LEU A 223 -19.87 -18.66 -8.03
N LYS A 224 -20.83 -17.74 -8.06
CA LYS A 224 -22.09 -17.91 -8.76
C LYS A 224 -21.89 -18.20 -10.26
N ARG A 225 -20.95 -17.52 -10.92
CA ARG A 225 -20.60 -17.81 -12.33
C ARG A 225 -20.02 -19.21 -12.54
N LYS A 226 -19.45 -19.83 -11.50
CA LYS A 226 -18.98 -21.21 -11.50
C LYS A 226 -20.04 -22.22 -11.07
N GLY A 227 -21.27 -21.80 -10.76
CA GLY A 227 -22.32 -22.65 -10.22
C GLY A 227 -22.07 -23.08 -8.77
N LEU A 228 -21.24 -22.36 -8.03
CA LEU A 228 -20.84 -22.69 -6.67
C LEU A 228 -21.56 -21.81 -5.63
N SER A 229 -21.80 -22.38 -4.45
CA SER A 229 -22.28 -21.63 -3.28
C SER A 229 -21.18 -20.71 -2.73
N PHE A 230 -21.58 -19.62 -2.07
CA PHE A 230 -20.66 -18.74 -1.32
C PHE A 230 -19.85 -19.52 -0.26
N PHE A 231 -20.42 -20.55 0.34
CA PHE A 231 -19.76 -21.42 1.31
C PHE A 231 -18.88 -22.52 0.71
N SER A 232 -18.60 -22.45 -0.59
CA SER A 232 -17.71 -23.38 -1.28
C SER A 232 -16.27 -23.29 -0.76
N LYS A 233 -15.54 -24.42 -0.81
CA LYS A 233 -14.09 -24.49 -0.56
C LYS A 233 -13.27 -23.62 -1.52
N GLU A 234 -13.84 -23.23 -2.66
CA GLU A 234 -13.19 -22.33 -3.61
C GLU A 234 -13.32 -20.85 -3.26
N ASN A 235 -13.96 -20.52 -2.13
CA ASN A 235 -14.07 -19.13 -1.67
C ASN A 235 -12.71 -18.63 -1.15
N GLU A 236 -12.09 -17.72 -1.89
CA GLU A 236 -10.77 -17.16 -1.57
C GLU A 236 -10.79 -16.25 -0.32
N LEU A 237 -11.95 -15.66 0.02
CA LEU A 237 -12.09 -14.92 1.28
C LEU A 237 -11.92 -15.83 2.50
N PHE A 238 -12.52 -17.04 2.43
CA PHE A 238 -12.39 -18.00 3.54
C PHE A 238 -10.96 -18.50 3.69
N HIS A 239 -10.20 -18.66 2.60
CA HIS A 239 -8.79 -19.00 2.69
C HIS A 239 -8.01 -17.89 3.44
N GLY A 240 -8.19 -16.65 3.04
CA GLY A 240 -7.54 -15.52 3.69
C GLY A 240 -7.93 -15.34 5.15
N TRP A 241 -9.23 -15.43 5.46
CA TRP A 241 -9.72 -15.31 6.84
C TRP A 241 -9.26 -16.45 7.73
N ALA A 242 -9.22 -17.69 7.20
CA ALA A 242 -8.68 -18.84 7.94
C ALA A 242 -7.19 -18.68 8.23
N MET A 243 -6.41 -18.17 7.29
CA MET A 243 -5.00 -17.87 7.49
C MET A 243 -4.80 -16.80 8.58
N SER A 244 -5.57 -15.71 8.57
CA SER A 244 -5.52 -14.69 9.62
C SER A 244 -5.94 -15.24 10.98
N ALA A 245 -7.05 -15.97 11.04
CA ALA A 245 -7.51 -16.60 12.28
C ALA A 245 -6.46 -17.57 12.84
N GLY A 246 -5.87 -18.40 11.95
CA GLY A 246 -4.78 -19.32 12.32
C GLY A 246 -3.55 -18.61 12.86
N PHE A 247 -3.13 -17.51 12.21
CA PHE A 247 -2.02 -16.68 12.69
C PHE A 247 -2.30 -16.13 14.10
N HIS A 248 -3.43 -15.46 14.30
CA HIS A 248 -3.75 -14.84 15.58
C HIS A 248 -3.98 -15.88 16.69
N ALA A 249 -4.65 -17.00 16.38
CA ALA A 249 -4.80 -18.10 17.32
C ALA A 249 -3.46 -18.75 17.68
N GLY A 250 -2.57 -18.93 16.69
CA GLY A 250 -1.21 -19.41 16.89
C GLY A 250 -0.40 -18.49 17.81
N MET A 251 -0.46 -17.17 17.57
CA MET A 251 0.21 -16.20 18.43
C MET A 251 -0.30 -16.22 19.87
N VAL A 252 -1.63 -16.32 20.07
CA VAL A 252 -2.22 -16.44 21.42
C VAL A 252 -1.87 -17.78 22.06
N SER A 253 -1.81 -18.87 21.30
CA SER A 253 -1.41 -20.19 21.82
C SER A 253 0.06 -20.22 22.26
N LEU A 254 0.95 -19.57 21.51
CA LEU A 254 2.39 -19.54 21.82
C LEU A 254 2.72 -18.60 22.98
N PHE A 255 2.07 -17.45 23.04
CA PHE A 255 2.47 -16.35 23.95
C PHE A 255 1.41 -16.01 25.01
N GLY A 256 0.27 -16.69 25.01
CA GLY A 256 -0.85 -16.42 25.93
C GLY A 256 -1.61 -15.14 25.57
N LYS A 257 -2.72 -14.90 26.28
CA LYS A 257 -3.60 -13.73 26.03
C LYS A 257 -2.92 -12.37 26.19
N LYS A 258 -1.77 -12.31 26.85
CA LYS A 258 -0.98 -11.08 27.02
C LYS A 258 -0.50 -10.48 25.68
N VAL A 259 -0.44 -11.26 24.60
CA VAL A 259 -0.06 -10.77 23.26
C VAL A 259 -1.18 -9.97 22.56
N THR A 260 -2.44 -10.11 23.02
CA THR A 260 -3.62 -9.55 22.35
C THR A 260 -3.58 -8.03 22.15
N PRO A 261 -3.20 -7.19 23.13
CA PRO A 261 -3.12 -5.74 22.92
C PRO A 261 -2.17 -5.37 21.79
N TYR A 262 -1.02 -6.03 21.70
CA TYR A 262 -0.08 -5.87 20.60
C TYR A 262 -0.72 -6.25 19.25
N LEU A 263 -1.35 -7.43 19.15
CA LEU A 263 -1.95 -7.91 17.91
C LEU A 263 -3.04 -6.96 17.39
N LEU A 264 -3.91 -6.47 18.27
CA LEU A 264 -4.96 -5.52 17.90
C LEU A 264 -4.37 -4.18 17.46
N THR A 265 -3.39 -3.68 18.21
CA THR A 265 -2.78 -2.37 17.89
C THR A 265 -2.02 -2.41 16.58
N GLN A 266 -1.21 -3.46 16.34
CA GLN A 266 -0.45 -3.55 15.09
C GLN A 266 -1.37 -3.70 13.89
N ALA A 267 -2.47 -4.46 14.00
CA ALA A 267 -3.43 -4.63 12.93
C ALA A 267 -4.17 -3.31 12.63
N PHE A 268 -4.70 -2.66 13.67
CA PHE A 268 -5.40 -1.38 13.51
C PHE A 268 -4.50 -0.29 12.91
N TYR A 269 -3.28 -0.15 13.45
CA TYR A 269 -2.34 0.87 12.95
C TYR A 269 -1.89 0.57 11.52
N GLY A 270 -1.55 -0.69 11.22
CA GLY A 270 -1.08 -1.08 9.89
C GLY A 270 -2.15 -0.92 8.82
N VAL A 271 -3.41 -1.29 9.10
CA VAL A 271 -4.56 -1.03 8.19
C VAL A 271 -4.76 0.47 8.03
N SER A 272 -4.75 1.24 9.13
CA SER A 272 -4.94 2.69 9.07
C SER A 272 -3.84 3.38 8.27
N LEU A 273 -2.58 2.96 8.41
CA LEU A 273 -1.45 3.46 7.64
C LEU A 273 -1.64 3.20 6.13
N PHE A 274 -2.04 1.98 5.78
CA PHE A 274 -2.32 1.64 4.39
C PHE A 274 -3.47 2.48 3.83
N GLU A 275 -4.55 2.67 4.58
CA GLU A 275 -5.69 3.48 4.13
C GLU A 275 -5.36 4.98 4.00
N VAL A 276 -4.35 5.50 4.73
CA VAL A 276 -3.82 6.86 4.47
C VAL A 276 -3.21 6.93 3.07
N ILE A 277 -2.54 5.88 2.61
CA ILE A 277 -1.98 5.84 1.25
C ILE A 277 -3.11 5.85 0.23
N ASN A 278 -4.14 4.97 0.34
CA ASN A 278 -5.32 4.99 -0.52
C ASN A 278 -6.00 6.38 -0.55
N TYR A 279 -6.09 7.04 0.63
CA TYR A 279 -6.64 8.39 0.72
C TYR A 279 -5.86 9.42 -0.08
N ILE A 280 -4.53 9.32 -0.08
CA ILE A 280 -3.63 10.23 -0.80
C ILE A 280 -3.71 9.99 -2.32
N GLU A 281 -3.72 8.74 -2.76
CA GLU A 281 -3.53 8.32 -4.15
C GLU A 281 -4.58 8.86 -5.12
N HIS A 282 -5.82 9.00 -4.69
CA HIS A 282 -6.93 9.39 -5.57
C HIS A 282 -7.70 10.63 -5.11
N TYR A 283 -7.14 11.43 -4.18
CA TYR A 283 -7.85 12.55 -3.59
C TYR A 283 -8.41 13.53 -4.62
N GLY A 284 -9.74 13.61 -4.71
CA GLY A 284 -10.46 14.54 -5.57
C GLY A 284 -10.45 14.20 -7.06
N LEU A 285 -9.73 13.15 -7.49
CA LEU A 285 -9.65 12.78 -8.89
C LEU A 285 -10.87 11.97 -9.33
N LYS A 286 -11.31 12.17 -10.59
CA LYS A 286 -12.51 11.51 -11.13
C LYS A 286 -12.36 11.28 -12.64
N ARG A 287 -12.65 10.05 -13.06
CA ARG A 287 -12.75 9.68 -14.48
C ARG A 287 -14.01 10.29 -15.11
N GLU A 288 -13.90 10.61 -16.38
CA GLU A 288 -15.05 11.07 -17.18
C GLU A 288 -16.13 9.99 -17.23
N GLN A 289 -17.37 10.40 -17.00
CA GLN A 289 -18.53 9.52 -17.16
C GLN A 289 -19.01 9.55 -18.61
N LYS A 290 -19.18 8.35 -19.17
CA LYS A 290 -19.67 8.17 -20.54
C LYS A 290 -21.18 8.31 -20.63
N ALA A 291 -21.70 8.49 -21.86
CA ALA A 291 -23.12 8.57 -22.11
C ALA A 291 -23.91 7.31 -21.73
N ASP A 292 -23.26 6.14 -21.68
CA ASP A 292 -23.85 4.86 -21.25
C ASP A 292 -23.90 4.69 -19.72
N GLY A 293 -23.46 5.71 -18.95
CA GLY A 293 -23.38 5.70 -17.50
C GLY A 293 -22.11 5.06 -16.94
N GLY A 294 -21.31 4.40 -17.76
CA GLY A 294 -19.99 3.87 -17.39
C GLY A 294 -18.94 4.96 -17.30
N TYR A 295 -17.72 4.57 -16.93
CA TYR A 295 -16.58 5.50 -16.84
C TYR A 295 -15.53 5.21 -17.92
N ALA A 296 -14.81 6.25 -18.33
CA ALA A 296 -13.64 6.12 -19.18
C ALA A 296 -12.58 5.20 -18.54
N ARG A 297 -11.65 4.68 -19.30
CA ARG A 297 -10.52 3.88 -18.78
C ARG A 297 -9.71 4.73 -17.79
N THR A 298 -9.14 4.10 -16.78
CA THR A 298 -8.17 4.75 -15.90
C THR A 298 -6.92 5.12 -16.71
N MET A 299 -6.52 6.37 -16.61
CA MET A 299 -5.39 6.97 -17.30
C MET A 299 -4.45 7.62 -16.28
N PRO A 300 -3.22 8.04 -16.66
CA PRO A 300 -2.26 8.59 -15.71
C PRO A 300 -2.76 9.79 -14.90
N GLU A 301 -3.63 10.62 -15.45
CA GLU A 301 -4.21 11.79 -14.77
C GLU A 301 -5.16 11.47 -13.59
N HIS A 302 -5.43 10.18 -13.35
CA HIS A 302 -6.40 9.75 -12.32
C HIS A 302 -5.75 9.27 -11.01
N SER A 303 -4.43 9.45 -10.85
CA SER A 303 -3.71 9.09 -9.63
C SER A 303 -2.60 10.10 -9.31
N TRP A 304 -2.47 10.48 -8.04
CA TRP A 304 -1.40 11.34 -7.57
C TRP A 304 -0.09 10.56 -7.48
N ASN A 305 0.94 11.04 -8.17
CA ASN A 305 2.26 10.41 -8.24
C ASN A 305 3.31 11.15 -7.41
N ASN A 306 4.43 10.46 -7.21
CA ASN A 306 5.69 11.08 -6.77
C ASN A 306 6.89 10.18 -7.15
N ASN A 307 8.07 10.78 -7.33
CA ASN A 307 9.28 10.09 -7.78
C ASN A 307 10.41 10.07 -6.73
N ASN A 308 10.13 10.40 -5.46
CA ASN A 308 11.13 10.32 -4.39
C ASN A 308 11.72 8.91 -4.29
N ILE A 309 13.05 8.82 -4.37
CA ILE A 309 13.78 7.57 -4.55
C ILE A 309 13.61 6.64 -3.35
N VAL A 310 13.82 7.14 -2.13
CA VAL A 310 13.89 6.27 -0.94
C VAL A 310 12.53 5.69 -0.60
N THR A 311 11.47 6.50 -0.64
CA THR A 311 10.09 5.99 -0.45
C THR A 311 9.74 4.98 -1.56
N ASN A 312 10.12 5.21 -2.82
CA ASN A 312 9.90 4.27 -3.90
C ASN A 312 10.63 2.92 -3.68
N LEU A 313 11.85 2.94 -3.16
CA LEU A 313 12.61 1.72 -2.85
C LEU A 313 11.95 0.90 -1.73
N PHE A 314 11.37 1.55 -0.72
CA PHE A 314 10.61 0.86 0.33
C PHE A 314 9.26 0.34 -0.14
N LEU A 315 8.62 1.03 -1.11
CA LEU A 315 7.25 0.75 -1.57
C LEU A 315 7.18 0.10 -2.95
N TYR A 316 8.25 -0.49 -3.47
CA TYR A 316 8.25 -1.10 -4.81
C TYR A 316 7.65 -0.17 -5.87
N GLN A 317 8.13 1.08 -5.94
CA GLN A 317 7.64 2.12 -6.86
C GLN A 317 6.13 2.43 -6.80
N LEU A 318 5.46 2.14 -5.68
CA LEU A 318 4.03 2.41 -5.53
C LEU A 318 3.66 3.87 -5.84
N GLN A 319 4.58 4.82 -5.62
CA GLN A 319 4.34 6.23 -5.93
C GLN A 319 4.21 6.51 -7.45
N ARG A 320 4.59 5.58 -8.33
CA ARG A 320 4.25 5.59 -9.77
C ARG A 320 2.87 4.97 -10.00
N HIS A 321 1.92 5.39 -9.20
CA HIS A 321 0.60 4.81 -9.04
C HIS A 321 -0.25 4.93 -10.30
N SER A 322 -0.04 5.99 -11.07
CA SER A 322 -0.75 6.21 -12.35
C SER A 322 -0.39 5.16 -13.40
N ASP A 323 0.88 4.76 -13.51
CA ASP A 323 1.27 3.68 -14.43
C ASP A 323 0.76 2.33 -13.95
N HIS A 324 0.81 2.10 -12.63
CA HIS A 324 0.25 0.91 -12.03
C HIS A 324 -1.24 0.75 -12.34
N HIS A 325 -2.05 1.82 -12.25
CA HIS A 325 -3.47 1.78 -12.61
C HIS A 325 -3.73 1.65 -14.11
N ALA A 326 -2.90 2.29 -14.94
CA ALA A 326 -3.01 2.16 -16.39
C ALA A 326 -2.63 0.76 -16.88
N TYR A 327 -1.68 0.09 -16.21
CA TYR A 327 -1.12 -1.22 -16.56
C TYR A 327 -0.95 -2.13 -15.33
N PRO A 328 -2.04 -2.62 -14.72
CA PRO A 328 -2.01 -3.28 -13.39
C PRO A 328 -1.16 -4.55 -13.31
N THR A 329 -0.83 -5.17 -14.44
CA THR A 329 0.01 -6.37 -14.50
C THR A 329 1.48 -6.07 -14.74
N ARG A 330 1.85 -4.78 -14.87
CA ARG A 330 3.24 -4.35 -14.99
C ARG A 330 3.91 -4.47 -13.63
N PRO A 331 4.99 -5.25 -13.49
CA PRO A 331 5.65 -5.40 -12.21
C PRO A 331 6.40 -4.11 -11.82
N PHE A 332 6.60 -3.92 -10.52
CA PHE A 332 7.12 -2.67 -9.97
C PHE A 332 8.43 -2.17 -10.59
N GLN A 333 9.36 -3.05 -10.94
CA GLN A 333 10.65 -2.69 -11.53
C GLN A 333 10.52 -2.10 -12.95
N ALA A 334 9.36 -2.23 -13.57
CA ALA A 334 9.07 -1.74 -14.91
C ALA A 334 8.10 -0.54 -14.93
N LEU A 335 7.70 -0.03 -13.76
CA LEU A 335 6.79 1.12 -13.67
C LEU A 335 7.46 2.41 -14.15
N ARG A 336 6.67 3.22 -14.85
CA ARG A 336 7.09 4.47 -15.50
C ARG A 336 6.51 5.70 -14.81
N HIS A 337 7.23 6.79 -14.88
CA HIS A 337 6.74 8.13 -14.66
C HIS A 337 6.05 8.66 -15.93
N PHE A 338 4.98 9.42 -15.77
CA PHE A 338 4.26 10.13 -16.82
C PHE A 338 4.11 11.59 -16.44
N ASP A 339 4.50 12.50 -17.36
CA ASP A 339 4.40 13.95 -17.16
C ASP A 339 2.95 14.43 -17.02
N GLU A 340 1.97 13.67 -17.57
CA GLU A 340 0.53 13.94 -17.47
C GLU A 340 -0.05 13.58 -16.12
N ALA A 341 0.64 12.79 -15.30
CA ALA A 341 0.16 12.40 -13.99
C ALA A 341 0.29 13.57 -13.00
N PRO A 342 -0.75 13.85 -12.21
CA PRO A 342 -0.65 14.89 -11.20
C PRO A 342 0.31 14.49 -10.09
N GLU A 343 1.14 15.46 -9.66
CA GLU A 343 2.16 15.21 -8.65
C GLU A 343 1.79 15.73 -7.27
N LEU A 344 2.12 14.92 -6.27
CA LEU A 344 2.08 15.33 -4.86
C LEU A 344 3.20 16.33 -4.55
N PRO A 345 3.01 17.17 -3.52
CA PRO A 345 4.06 18.11 -3.06
C PRO A 345 5.35 17.44 -2.60
N SER A 346 5.27 16.17 -2.18
CA SER A 346 6.40 15.36 -1.70
C SER A 346 6.04 13.88 -1.72
N GLY A 347 7.02 13.01 -1.42
CA GLY A 347 6.83 11.56 -1.35
C GLY A 347 5.78 11.14 -0.34
N TYR A 348 5.19 9.96 -0.55
CA TYR A 348 4.09 9.42 0.26
C TYR A 348 4.41 9.42 1.76
N ALA A 349 5.63 9.03 2.16
CA ALA A 349 6.03 9.03 3.56
C ALA A 349 5.93 10.42 4.21
N THR A 350 6.29 11.48 3.49
CA THR A 350 6.16 12.88 3.94
C THR A 350 4.68 13.31 4.00
N MET A 351 3.85 12.81 3.09
CA MET A 351 2.44 13.19 2.97
C MET A 351 1.54 12.52 4.02
N LEU A 352 2.00 11.49 4.74
CA LEU A 352 1.20 10.78 5.74
C LEU A 352 0.69 11.70 6.86
N ILE A 353 1.55 12.49 7.47
CA ILE A 353 1.16 13.40 8.56
C ILE A 353 0.21 14.51 8.07
N PRO A 354 0.48 15.23 6.98
CA PRO A 354 -0.45 16.19 6.41
C PRO A 354 -1.84 15.60 6.13
N ALA A 355 -1.92 14.36 5.61
CA ALA A 355 -3.19 13.69 5.33
C ALA A 355 -4.07 13.47 6.57
N LEU A 356 -3.45 13.29 7.73
CA LEU A 356 -4.13 13.12 9.03
C LEU A 356 -4.61 14.45 9.63
N ILE A 357 -4.19 15.61 9.10
CA ILE A 357 -4.56 16.94 9.58
C ILE A 357 -5.47 17.63 8.55
N PRO A 358 -6.84 17.53 8.67
CA PRO A 358 -7.74 17.95 7.61
C PRO A 358 -7.56 19.38 7.14
N ARG A 359 -7.31 20.33 8.07
CA ARG A 359 -7.07 21.73 7.71
C ARG A 359 -5.84 21.94 6.84
N LEU A 360 -4.75 21.22 7.15
CA LEU A 360 -3.51 21.27 6.38
C LEU A 360 -3.70 20.59 5.03
N TRP A 361 -4.29 19.40 5.03
CA TRP A 361 -4.57 18.63 3.82
C TRP A 361 -5.42 19.40 2.81
N PHE A 362 -6.58 19.94 3.25
CA PHE A 362 -7.47 20.71 2.37
C PHE A 362 -6.85 22.01 1.87
N LYS A 363 -5.99 22.65 2.68
CA LYS A 363 -5.25 23.85 2.23
C LYS A 363 -4.29 23.50 1.10
N MET A 364 -3.64 22.34 1.20
CA MET A 364 -2.57 21.92 0.31
C MET A 364 -3.12 21.23 -0.95
N MET A 365 -4.08 20.31 -0.80
CA MET A 365 -4.52 19.46 -1.90
C MET A 365 -5.73 19.98 -2.65
N ASP A 366 -6.69 20.70 -2.00
CA ASP A 366 -7.82 21.24 -2.74
C ASP A 366 -7.40 22.20 -3.86
N LYS A 367 -6.33 22.99 -3.61
CA LYS A 367 -5.80 23.89 -4.63
C LYS A 367 -5.25 23.10 -5.81
N ARG A 368 -4.52 22.00 -5.55
CA ARG A 368 -3.96 21.13 -6.59
C ARG A 368 -5.03 20.42 -7.41
N VAL A 369 -6.10 19.96 -6.75
CA VAL A 369 -7.26 19.39 -7.49
C VAL A 369 -7.90 20.45 -8.38
N PHE A 370 -8.06 21.69 -7.90
CA PHE A 370 -8.60 22.81 -8.69
C PHE A 370 -7.72 23.11 -9.91
N GLU A 371 -6.40 23.19 -9.71
CA GLU A 371 -5.42 23.43 -10.78
C GLU A 371 -5.39 22.27 -11.79
N HIS A 372 -5.46 21.01 -11.34
CA HIS A 372 -5.47 19.82 -12.21
C HIS A 372 -6.65 19.80 -13.19
N TYR A 373 -7.79 20.37 -12.81
CA TYR A 373 -8.96 20.49 -13.67
C TYR A 373 -9.13 21.88 -14.32
N ASP A 374 -8.09 22.70 -14.39
CA ASP A 374 -8.10 24.04 -14.97
C ASP A 374 -9.24 24.92 -14.38
N GLY A 375 -9.57 24.72 -13.13
CA GLY A 375 -10.64 25.42 -12.42
C GLY A 375 -12.05 24.83 -12.57
N ASP A 376 -12.24 23.81 -13.39
CA ASP A 376 -13.53 23.14 -13.59
C ASP A 376 -13.76 22.02 -12.56
N LEU A 377 -14.25 22.40 -11.40
CA LEU A 377 -14.56 21.46 -10.32
C LEU A 377 -15.75 20.51 -10.61
N SER A 378 -16.49 20.68 -11.71
CA SER A 378 -17.52 19.72 -12.12
C SER A 378 -16.92 18.36 -12.48
N LYS A 379 -15.66 18.36 -12.92
CA LYS A 379 -14.85 17.18 -13.24
C LYS A 379 -14.29 16.47 -12.01
N ALA A 380 -14.25 17.10 -10.84
CA ALA A 380 -13.64 16.55 -9.64
C ALA A 380 -14.60 15.64 -8.84
N ASN A 381 -14.03 14.68 -8.11
CA ASN A 381 -14.76 13.88 -7.13
C ASN A 381 -14.88 14.65 -5.81
N ILE A 382 -16.01 15.32 -5.60
CA ILE A 382 -16.20 16.25 -4.47
C ILE A 382 -17.13 15.65 -3.42
N SER A 383 -16.79 15.84 -2.14
CA SER A 383 -17.68 15.52 -1.02
C SER A 383 -18.95 16.35 -1.08
N ALA A 384 -20.11 15.69 -1.21
CA ALA A 384 -21.41 16.38 -1.25
C ALA A 384 -21.64 17.28 -0.02
N LYS A 385 -21.16 16.84 1.17
CA LYS A 385 -21.28 17.61 2.42
C LYS A 385 -20.54 18.95 2.40
N ARG A 386 -19.50 19.09 1.57
CA ARG A 386 -18.64 20.28 1.54
C ARG A 386 -18.62 20.98 0.19
N ARG A 387 -19.42 20.53 -0.77
CA ARG A 387 -19.48 21.04 -2.14
C ARG A 387 -19.67 22.57 -2.16
N GLY A 388 -20.71 23.09 -1.55
CA GLY A 388 -20.96 24.53 -1.52
C GLY A 388 -19.85 25.34 -0.86
N ARG A 389 -19.21 24.81 0.21
CA ARG A 389 -18.04 25.45 0.83
C ARG A 389 -16.83 25.48 -0.08
N ILE A 390 -16.60 24.40 -0.83
CA ILE A 390 -15.49 24.27 -1.79
C ILE A 390 -15.70 25.24 -2.95
N PHE A 391 -16.89 25.26 -3.55
CA PHE A 391 -17.23 26.19 -4.64
C PHE A 391 -17.05 27.65 -4.21
N LYS A 392 -17.58 28.03 -3.03
CA LYS A 392 -17.36 29.35 -2.46
C LYS A 392 -15.87 29.67 -2.24
N LYS A 393 -15.06 28.71 -1.80
CA LYS A 393 -13.60 28.88 -1.58
C LYS A 393 -12.87 29.28 -2.87
N PHE A 394 -13.32 28.79 -4.02
CA PHE A 394 -12.72 29.07 -5.33
C PHE A 394 -13.51 30.12 -6.15
N GLY A 395 -14.49 30.80 -5.55
CA GLY A 395 -15.25 31.86 -6.23
C GLY A 395 -16.22 31.33 -7.30
N LEU A 396 -16.59 30.02 -7.21
CA LEU A 396 -17.51 29.37 -8.13
C LEU A 396 -18.94 29.38 -7.58
N THR A 397 -19.92 29.39 -8.49
CA THR A 397 -21.32 29.11 -8.15
C THR A 397 -21.57 27.62 -8.18
N ASP A 398 -22.30 27.12 -7.18
CA ASP A 398 -22.76 25.72 -7.17
C ASP A 398 -24.03 25.66 -8.04
N ALA A 399 -23.85 25.21 -9.29
CA ALA A 399 -24.92 25.12 -10.27
C ALA A 399 -25.71 23.82 -10.09
#